data_5bcc6616f11d88c48fefbbe6e126a56f
#
_entry.id   5bcc6616f11d88c48fefbbe6e126a56f
#
_cell.length_a   1.000
_cell.length_b   1.000
_cell.length_c   1.000
_cell.angle_alpha   90.00
_cell.angle_beta   90.00
_cell.angle_gamma   90.00
#
_symmetry.space_group_name_H-M   'P 1'
#
loop_
_entity.id
_entity.type
_entity.pdbx_description
1 polymer ?
#
loop_
_entity_poly.entity_id
_entity_poly.type
_entity_poly.pdbx_seq_one_letter_code
_entity_poly.pdbx_strand_id
1 'polypeptide(L)'
;QAAAQMNNKLLTAQLARHGKADWADSDRAYDSIVSLTKRYNITKWNRMMDFQPRRLPVFNRVERKALSSGLLENRQAVYTWNGADCAEGVSAICKGLGYEGKAVAVSKNKELTFEFTAWETDSVEVEVGLLPNHPVEGEWLRFTISLDGSATEAVSYETKGRSEEWKENVLCNQAVRRMILPVARKASHRLIFTALDEGVVLDQIYLYTPRIK
;
A
#
# COMPACT_ATOMS: atom_id res chain seq x y z
N GLN A 1 19.49 -12.19 -16.57
CA GLN A 1 18.74 -13.44 -16.34
C GLN A 1 18.27 -13.55 -14.87
N ALA A 2 19.15 -13.44 -13.86
CA ALA A 2 18.74 -13.56 -12.46
C ALA A 2 17.67 -12.54 -12.07
N ALA A 3 17.82 -11.26 -12.41
CA ALA A 3 16.83 -10.22 -12.15
C ALA A 3 15.48 -10.52 -12.83
N ALA A 4 15.50 -11.02 -14.06
CA ALA A 4 14.27 -11.43 -14.75
C ALA A 4 13.54 -12.56 -14.01
N GLN A 5 14.28 -13.54 -13.48
CA GLN A 5 13.69 -14.62 -12.68
C GLN A 5 13.18 -14.13 -11.31
N MET A 6 13.82 -13.12 -10.70
CA MET A 6 13.32 -12.49 -9.49
C MET A 6 11.96 -11.84 -9.73
N ASN A 7 11.83 -11.05 -10.80
CA ASN A 7 10.55 -10.43 -11.16
C ASN A 7 9.49 -11.48 -11.51
N ASN A 8 9.87 -12.52 -12.27
CA ASN A 8 8.96 -13.62 -12.61
C ASN A 8 8.46 -14.36 -11.37
N LYS A 9 9.34 -14.63 -10.39
CA LYS A 9 8.96 -15.23 -9.11
C LYS A 9 7.91 -14.42 -8.38
N LEU A 10 8.09 -13.09 -8.29
CA LEU A 10 7.16 -12.19 -7.59
C LEU A 10 5.84 -12.08 -8.34
N LEU A 11 5.89 -11.89 -9.65
CA LEU A 11 4.69 -11.78 -10.49
C LEU A 11 3.85 -13.05 -10.45
N THR A 12 4.46 -14.21 -10.62
CA THR A 12 3.73 -15.49 -10.60
C THR A 12 3.16 -15.81 -9.22
N ALA A 13 3.86 -15.41 -8.14
CA ALA A 13 3.30 -15.51 -6.79
C ALA A 13 2.08 -14.60 -6.60
N GLN A 14 2.10 -13.39 -7.13
CA GLN A 14 0.94 -12.49 -7.10
C GLN A 14 -0.24 -13.09 -7.89
N LEU A 15 0.00 -13.57 -9.08
CA LEU A 15 -1.04 -14.23 -9.88
C LEU A 15 -1.61 -15.46 -9.17
N ALA A 16 -0.76 -16.26 -8.51
CA ALA A 16 -1.19 -17.45 -7.75
C ALA A 16 -2.06 -17.07 -6.53
N ARG A 17 -1.74 -15.98 -5.83
CA ARG A 17 -2.57 -15.44 -4.74
C ARG A 17 -3.97 -15.06 -5.19
N HIS A 18 -4.12 -14.67 -6.44
CA HIS A 18 -5.41 -14.32 -7.07
C HIS A 18 -6.05 -15.50 -7.83
N GLY A 19 -5.51 -16.72 -7.69
CA GLY A 19 -6.03 -17.90 -8.40
C GLY A 19 -5.85 -17.86 -9.92
N LYS A 20 -4.95 -16.99 -10.43
CA LYS A 20 -4.68 -16.81 -11.87
C LYS A 20 -3.43 -17.54 -12.36
N ALA A 21 -2.69 -18.19 -11.48
CA ALA A 21 -1.52 -19.01 -11.80
C ALA A 21 -1.29 -20.07 -10.73
N ASP A 22 -0.41 -21.04 -11.01
CA ASP A 22 0.03 -22.04 -10.05
C ASP A 22 1.24 -21.50 -9.24
N TRP A 23 1.28 -21.78 -7.95
CA TRP A 23 2.43 -21.52 -7.09
C TRP A 23 3.70 -22.21 -7.57
N ALA A 24 3.57 -23.32 -8.28
CA ALA A 24 4.69 -24.04 -8.89
C ALA A 24 5.49 -23.17 -9.87
N ASP A 25 4.86 -22.18 -10.52
CA ASP A 25 5.54 -21.23 -11.42
C ASP A 25 6.50 -20.32 -10.64
N SER A 26 6.06 -19.82 -9.50
CA SER A 26 6.90 -19.02 -8.59
C SER A 26 8.06 -19.85 -8.01
N ASP A 27 7.79 -21.10 -7.65
CA ASP A 27 8.81 -22.01 -7.14
C ASP A 27 9.85 -22.36 -8.22
N ARG A 28 9.45 -22.61 -9.46
CA ARG A 28 10.37 -22.83 -10.59
C ARG A 28 11.25 -21.61 -10.87
N ALA A 29 10.68 -20.40 -10.78
CA ALA A 29 11.47 -19.18 -10.93
C ALA A 29 12.50 -19.02 -9.80
N TYR A 30 12.13 -19.36 -8.55
CA TYR A 30 13.06 -19.40 -7.44
C TYR A 30 14.20 -20.40 -7.65
N ASP A 31 13.91 -21.62 -8.05
CA ASP A 31 14.92 -22.66 -8.31
C ASP A 31 15.88 -22.23 -9.44
N SER A 32 15.36 -21.52 -10.44
CA SER A 32 16.16 -20.91 -11.50
C SER A 32 17.11 -19.81 -10.96
N ILE A 33 16.64 -18.95 -10.04
CA ILE A 33 17.49 -17.94 -9.37
C ILE A 33 18.63 -18.64 -8.63
N VAL A 34 18.33 -19.65 -7.82
CA VAL A 34 19.33 -20.40 -7.04
C VAL A 34 20.38 -21.01 -7.98
N SER A 35 19.95 -21.67 -9.05
CA SER A 35 20.84 -22.31 -10.02
C SER A 35 21.75 -21.31 -10.74
N LEU A 36 21.18 -20.19 -11.19
CA LEU A 36 21.93 -19.10 -11.85
C LEU A 36 22.95 -18.48 -10.90
N THR A 37 22.53 -18.19 -9.67
CA THR A 37 23.38 -17.56 -8.66
C THR A 37 24.54 -18.47 -8.28
N LYS A 38 24.30 -19.76 -8.05
CA LYS A 38 25.36 -20.75 -7.80
C LYS A 38 26.36 -20.79 -8.94
N ARG A 39 25.89 -20.87 -10.18
CA ARG A 39 26.75 -20.91 -11.36
C ARG A 39 27.60 -19.65 -11.49
N TYR A 40 26.98 -18.47 -11.39
CA TYR A 40 27.70 -17.20 -11.50
C TYR A 40 28.65 -16.92 -10.33
N ASN A 41 28.30 -17.37 -9.12
CA ASN A 41 29.17 -17.25 -7.97
C ASN A 41 30.52 -17.95 -8.20
N ILE A 42 30.52 -19.08 -8.87
CA ILE A 42 31.74 -19.83 -9.22
C ILE A 42 32.43 -19.23 -10.46
N THR A 43 31.66 -18.91 -11.53
CA THR A 43 32.24 -18.58 -12.85
C THR A 43 32.52 -17.11 -13.07
N LYS A 44 31.82 -16.20 -12.41
CA LYS A 44 31.86 -14.75 -12.65
C LYS A 44 32.16 -13.92 -11.40
N TRP A 45 31.69 -14.33 -10.24
CA TRP A 45 31.74 -13.52 -9.01
C TRP A 45 32.81 -13.98 -8.02
N ASN A 46 33.68 -14.85 -8.41
CA ASN A 46 34.80 -15.32 -7.60
C ASN A 46 34.39 -15.74 -6.17
N ARG A 47 33.26 -16.37 -6.02
CA ARG A 47 32.65 -16.81 -4.75
C ARG A 47 32.33 -15.68 -3.76
N MET A 48 32.22 -14.43 -4.22
CA MET A 48 31.91 -13.29 -3.36
C MET A 48 30.44 -13.17 -2.99
N MET A 49 29.55 -13.84 -3.69
CA MET A 49 28.12 -13.76 -3.46
C MET A 49 27.60 -15.03 -2.77
N ASP A 50 26.84 -14.83 -1.70
CA ASP A 50 26.01 -15.91 -1.17
C ASP A 50 24.81 -16.12 -2.10
N PHE A 51 24.56 -17.36 -2.51
CA PHE A 51 23.43 -17.72 -3.37
C PHE A 51 22.11 -17.83 -2.62
N GLN A 52 22.14 -17.77 -1.29
CA GLN A 52 20.97 -17.72 -0.42
C GLN A 52 21.20 -16.68 0.70
N PRO A 53 21.27 -15.39 0.36
CA PRO A 53 21.48 -14.35 1.37
C PRO A 53 20.28 -14.30 2.31
N ARG A 54 20.45 -14.83 3.51
CA ARG A 54 19.38 -14.99 4.52
C ARG A 54 18.67 -13.71 4.88
N ARG A 55 19.27 -12.56 4.61
CA ARG A 55 18.76 -11.22 4.97
C ARG A 55 18.03 -10.51 3.84
N LEU A 56 17.96 -11.08 2.66
CA LEU A 56 17.30 -10.46 1.51
C LEU A 56 16.12 -11.32 1.06
N PRO A 57 14.88 -10.96 1.46
CA PRO A 57 13.67 -11.74 1.16
C PRO A 57 13.45 -12.00 -0.33
N VAL A 58 13.95 -11.13 -1.21
CA VAL A 58 13.86 -11.30 -2.67
C VAL A 58 14.51 -12.59 -3.17
N PHE A 59 15.48 -13.14 -2.43
CA PHE A 59 16.17 -14.40 -2.74
C PHE A 59 15.52 -15.62 -2.09
N ASN A 60 14.48 -15.44 -1.26
CA ASN A 60 13.75 -16.54 -0.64
C ASN A 60 12.56 -16.97 -1.52
N ARG A 61 11.99 -18.14 -1.23
CA ARG A 61 10.68 -18.50 -1.76
C ARG A 61 9.64 -17.50 -1.27
N VAL A 62 8.67 -17.18 -2.12
CA VAL A 62 7.57 -16.31 -1.69
C VAL A 62 6.67 -17.07 -0.73
N GLU A 63 6.38 -16.48 0.42
CA GLU A 63 5.46 -17.06 1.38
C GLU A 63 4.04 -17.16 0.81
N ARG A 64 3.40 -18.32 1.00
CA ARG A 64 2.04 -18.58 0.52
C ARG A 64 0.97 -18.02 1.46
N LYS A 65 1.21 -16.82 2.02
CA LYS A 65 0.24 -16.12 2.85
C LYS A 65 -0.75 -15.35 1.99
N ALA A 66 -1.99 -15.24 2.47
CA ALA A 66 -2.92 -14.26 1.92
C ALA A 66 -2.34 -12.86 2.12
N LEU A 67 -2.54 -11.99 1.14
CA LEU A 67 -2.15 -10.59 1.28
C LEU A 67 -3.02 -9.92 2.33
N SER A 68 -2.38 -9.21 3.24
CA SER A 68 -3.07 -8.45 4.29
C SER A 68 -3.63 -7.13 3.79
N SER A 69 -3.18 -6.63 2.63
CA SER A 69 -3.64 -5.37 2.07
C SER A 69 -4.87 -5.52 1.18
N GLY A 70 -5.90 -4.75 1.42
CA GLY A 70 -7.15 -4.76 0.67
C GLY A 70 -7.02 -4.34 -0.79
N LEU A 71 -5.97 -3.63 -1.16
CA LEU A 71 -5.68 -3.21 -2.53
C LEU A 71 -5.55 -4.37 -3.52
N LEU A 72 -5.17 -5.54 -3.04
CA LEU A 72 -5.02 -6.75 -3.86
C LEU A 72 -6.22 -7.69 -3.71
N GLU A 73 -7.20 -7.31 -2.88
CA GLU A 73 -8.49 -7.97 -2.85
C GLU A 73 -9.32 -7.47 -4.03
N ASN A 74 -9.98 -8.40 -4.71
CA ASN A 74 -10.83 -8.10 -5.86
C ASN A 74 -12.16 -7.45 -5.40
N ARG A 75 -12.06 -6.33 -4.67
CA ARG A 75 -13.19 -5.51 -4.21
C ARG A 75 -13.32 -4.29 -5.11
N GLN A 76 -14.51 -4.05 -5.59
CA GLN A 76 -14.81 -2.81 -6.30
C GLN A 76 -15.17 -1.73 -5.29
N ALA A 77 -14.40 -0.65 -5.26
CA ALA A 77 -14.75 0.54 -4.50
C ALA A 77 -15.97 1.22 -5.11
N VAL A 78 -16.85 1.73 -4.26
CA VAL A 78 -18.01 2.54 -4.70
C VAL A 78 -17.53 3.94 -5.07
N TYR A 79 -16.58 4.48 -4.34
CA TYR A 79 -15.90 5.74 -4.62
C TYR A 79 -14.39 5.54 -4.54
N THR A 80 -13.69 6.24 -5.43
CA THR A 80 -12.22 6.32 -5.44
C THR A 80 -11.81 7.75 -5.73
N TRP A 81 -10.91 8.31 -4.93
CA TRP A 81 -10.31 9.62 -5.15
C TRP A 81 -8.80 9.53 -5.09
N ASN A 82 -8.14 10.20 -6.02
CA ASN A 82 -6.73 10.51 -5.90
C ASN A 82 -6.54 11.73 -5.00
N GLY A 83 -5.73 11.65 -3.99
CA GLY A 83 -5.40 12.80 -3.15
C GLY A 83 -4.89 14.00 -3.95
N ALA A 84 -4.09 13.72 -4.97
CA ALA A 84 -3.52 14.75 -5.84
C ALA A 84 -4.55 15.56 -6.65
N ASP A 85 -5.72 14.99 -6.95
CA ASP A 85 -6.77 15.69 -7.70
C ASP A 85 -7.61 16.63 -6.81
N CYS A 86 -7.52 16.45 -5.48
CA CYS A 86 -8.25 17.24 -4.49
C CYS A 86 -7.36 18.28 -3.79
N ALA A 87 -6.13 18.46 -4.27
CA ALA A 87 -5.08 19.22 -3.57
C ALA A 87 -4.99 20.71 -3.94
N GLU A 88 -6.04 21.32 -4.48
CA GLU A 88 -6.01 22.73 -4.90
C GLU A 88 -5.49 23.66 -3.80
N GLY A 89 -4.31 24.24 -4.03
CA GLY A 89 -3.70 25.26 -3.18
C GLY A 89 -3.17 24.80 -1.81
N VAL A 90 -3.21 23.49 -1.50
CA VAL A 90 -2.94 23.00 -0.14
C VAL A 90 -1.61 22.28 0.01
N SER A 91 -0.99 21.77 -1.08
CA SER A 91 0.06 20.77 -0.92
C SER A 91 0.89 20.55 -2.19
N ALA A 92 2.06 19.95 -2.02
CA ALA A 92 2.96 19.61 -3.12
C ALA A 92 2.58 18.26 -3.77
N ILE A 93 2.44 18.26 -5.10
CA ILE A 93 2.22 17.03 -5.87
C ILE A 93 3.53 16.28 -6.04
N CYS A 94 3.56 15.03 -5.59
CA CYS A 94 4.65 14.07 -5.76
C CYS A 94 4.46 13.32 -7.08
N LYS A 95 5.14 13.74 -8.13
CA LYS A 95 5.05 13.10 -9.45
C LYS A 95 5.88 11.83 -9.52
N GLY A 96 5.35 10.80 -10.20
CA GLY A 96 6.00 9.50 -10.35
C GLY A 96 5.84 8.57 -9.14
N LEU A 97 5.11 8.99 -8.12
CA LEU A 97 4.82 8.20 -6.91
C LEU A 97 3.32 7.94 -6.80
N GLY A 98 2.97 6.91 -6.01
CA GLY A 98 1.58 6.49 -5.82
C GLY A 98 1.06 5.57 -6.92
N TYR A 99 -0.18 5.13 -6.77
CA TYR A 99 -0.80 4.12 -7.62
C TYR A 99 -0.97 4.60 -9.07
N GLU A 100 -1.39 5.85 -9.28
CA GLU A 100 -1.55 6.46 -10.61
C GLU A 100 -0.38 7.36 -11.02
N GLY A 101 0.76 7.26 -10.35
CA GLY A 101 1.94 8.06 -10.63
C GLY A 101 1.84 9.52 -10.15
N LYS A 102 0.93 9.80 -9.24
CA LYS A 102 0.80 11.10 -8.54
C LYS A 102 0.21 10.89 -7.15
N ALA A 103 0.84 11.47 -6.16
CA ALA A 103 0.36 11.52 -4.78
C ALA A 103 0.49 12.95 -4.26
N VAL A 104 -0.06 13.27 -3.10
CA VAL A 104 -0.01 14.60 -2.52
C VAL A 104 0.64 14.60 -1.14
N ALA A 105 1.70 15.38 -0.96
CA ALA A 105 2.26 15.67 0.35
C ALA A 105 1.37 16.72 1.04
N VAL A 106 0.65 16.30 2.05
CA VAL A 106 -0.27 17.17 2.79
C VAL A 106 0.49 17.82 3.95
N SER A 107 0.62 19.14 3.93
CA SER A 107 1.29 19.87 5.01
C SER A 107 0.54 19.68 6.33
N LYS A 108 1.28 19.76 7.43
CA LYS A 108 0.73 19.61 8.78
C LYS A 108 -0.47 20.53 9.02
N ASN A 109 -1.53 19.97 9.60
CA ASN A 109 -2.80 20.64 9.90
C ASN A 109 -3.56 21.15 8.65
N LYS A 110 -3.21 20.68 7.46
CA LYS A 110 -3.98 20.93 6.25
C LYS A 110 -4.95 19.81 5.97
N GLU A 111 -6.04 20.16 5.29
CA GLU A 111 -7.18 19.30 5.04
C GLU A 111 -7.41 19.10 3.57
N LEU A 112 -7.85 17.90 3.21
CA LEU A 112 -8.42 17.56 1.91
C LEU A 112 -9.85 17.10 2.11
N THR A 113 -10.76 17.61 1.29
CA THR A 113 -12.20 17.33 1.40
C THR A 113 -12.67 16.46 0.23
N PHE A 114 -13.50 15.47 0.56
CA PHE A 114 -14.10 14.54 -0.38
C PHE A 114 -15.61 14.48 -0.11
N GLU A 115 -16.41 14.61 -1.14
CA GLU A 115 -17.88 14.56 -1.03
C GLU A 115 -18.43 13.30 -1.70
N PHE A 116 -19.38 12.65 -1.07
CA PHE A 116 -20.03 11.47 -1.61
C PHE A 116 -21.49 11.38 -1.16
N THR A 117 -22.29 10.63 -1.88
CA THR A 117 -23.64 10.25 -1.47
C THR A 117 -23.64 8.79 -1.05
N ALA A 118 -24.03 8.51 0.18
CA ALA A 118 -24.12 7.14 0.67
C ALA A 118 -25.25 6.40 -0.09
N TRP A 119 -24.98 5.14 -0.38
CA TRP A 119 -25.95 4.22 -0.96
C TRP A 119 -26.86 3.61 0.12
N GLU A 120 -27.50 2.49 -0.14
CA GLU A 120 -28.35 1.79 0.84
C GLU A 120 -27.49 1.08 1.91
N THR A 121 -26.79 1.86 2.72
CA THR A 121 -25.93 1.40 3.79
C THR A 121 -26.00 2.35 4.98
N ASP A 122 -25.75 1.84 6.18
CA ASP A 122 -25.64 2.61 7.43
C ASP A 122 -24.18 2.78 7.89
N SER A 123 -23.25 2.24 7.14
CA SER A 123 -21.82 2.41 7.38
C SER A 123 -21.03 2.25 6.10
N VAL A 124 -19.85 2.86 6.04
CA VAL A 124 -18.87 2.75 4.95
C VAL A 124 -17.53 2.31 5.51
N GLU A 125 -16.82 1.48 4.76
CA GLU A 125 -15.42 1.19 5.04
C GLU A 125 -14.56 2.16 4.23
N VAL A 126 -13.84 3.02 4.94
CA VAL A 126 -12.88 3.96 4.36
C VAL A 126 -11.51 3.29 4.35
N GLU A 127 -10.90 3.19 3.18
CA GLU A 127 -9.53 2.73 3.01
C GLU A 127 -8.68 3.91 2.54
N VAL A 128 -7.63 4.21 3.30
CA VAL A 128 -6.69 5.30 3.01
C VAL A 128 -5.38 4.70 2.56
N GLY A 129 -5.01 4.96 1.32
CA GLY A 129 -3.72 4.62 0.73
C GLY A 129 -2.74 5.78 0.87
N LEU A 130 -1.58 5.51 1.46
CA LEU A 130 -0.53 6.49 1.77
C LEU A 130 0.80 5.99 1.21
N LEU A 131 1.73 6.89 0.89
CA LEU A 131 3.07 6.46 0.52
C LEU A 131 3.83 5.96 1.76
N PRO A 132 4.52 4.81 1.66
CA PRO A 132 5.30 4.25 2.77
C PRO A 132 6.64 4.99 2.92
N ASN A 133 6.58 6.22 3.35
CA ASN A 133 7.74 7.08 3.58
C ASN A 133 8.10 7.15 5.08
N HIS A 134 9.19 7.81 5.38
CA HIS A 134 9.61 8.10 6.76
C HIS A 134 9.15 9.50 7.18
N PRO A 135 8.97 9.74 8.50
CA PRO A 135 8.72 11.08 9.03
C PRO A 135 9.78 12.08 8.56
N VAL A 136 9.35 13.29 8.22
CA VAL A 136 10.25 14.41 7.90
C VAL A 136 10.73 15.06 9.19
N GLU A 137 9.83 15.18 10.17
CA GLU A 137 10.09 15.71 11.50
C GLU A 137 9.50 14.76 12.56
N GLY A 138 10.22 14.60 13.68
CA GLY A 138 9.76 13.75 14.78
C GLY A 138 9.78 12.25 14.43
N GLU A 139 8.89 11.50 15.04
CA GLU A 139 8.84 10.03 14.94
C GLU A 139 7.54 9.50 14.31
N TRP A 140 6.59 10.39 14.00
CA TRP A 140 5.23 10.00 13.64
C TRP A 140 4.81 10.46 12.25
N LEU A 141 3.98 9.63 11.61
CA LEU A 141 3.19 9.97 10.43
C LEU A 141 1.73 9.66 10.73
N ARG A 142 0.98 10.68 11.15
CA ARG A 142 -0.42 10.53 11.60
C ARG A 142 -1.36 11.40 10.80
N PHE A 143 -2.57 10.94 10.70
CA PHE A 143 -3.69 11.66 10.12
C PHE A 143 -4.98 11.38 10.90
N THR A 144 -6.01 12.17 10.64
CA THR A 144 -7.40 11.87 11.04
C THR A 144 -8.29 11.86 9.82
N ILE A 145 -9.40 11.13 9.94
CA ILE A 145 -10.55 11.23 9.03
C ILE A 145 -11.70 11.83 9.82
N SER A 146 -12.34 12.85 9.29
CA SER A 146 -13.58 13.38 9.82
C SER A 146 -14.70 13.10 8.83
N LEU A 147 -15.83 12.66 9.34
CA LEU A 147 -17.06 12.48 8.58
C LEU A 147 -18.14 13.36 9.20
N ASP A 148 -18.64 14.34 8.42
CA ASP A 148 -19.68 15.30 8.84
C ASP A 148 -19.37 15.99 10.18
N GLY A 149 -18.10 16.30 10.41
CA GLY A 149 -17.62 16.95 11.63
C GLY A 149 -17.25 16.02 12.79
N SER A 150 -17.49 14.71 12.68
CA SER A 150 -17.02 13.72 13.65
C SER A 150 -15.66 13.17 13.21
N ALA A 151 -14.60 13.50 13.93
CA ALA A 151 -13.25 13.03 13.64
C ALA A 151 -12.94 11.68 14.30
N THR A 152 -12.16 10.85 13.61
CA THR A 152 -11.57 9.64 14.19
C THR A 152 -10.48 10.01 15.20
N GLU A 153 -10.05 9.05 16.00
CA GLU A 153 -8.75 9.15 16.65
C GLU A 153 -7.63 9.27 15.63
N ALA A 154 -6.46 9.77 16.07
CA ALA A 154 -5.28 9.87 15.22
C ALA A 154 -4.84 8.48 14.76
N VAL A 155 -4.71 8.31 13.46
CA VAL A 155 -4.27 7.06 12.83
C VAL A 155 -2.82 7.20 12.40
N SER A 156 -1.99 6.30 12.89
CA SER A 156 -0.56 6.23 12.59
C SER A 156 -0.28 5.28 11.42
N TYR A 157 0.64 5.64 10.55
CA TYR A 157 1.07 4.73 9.47
C TYR A 157 2.59 4.64 9.28
N GLU A 158 3.37 5.35 10.10
CA GLU A 158 4.81 5.14 10.11
C GLU A 158 5.14 3.68 10.49
N THR A 159 6.18 3.17 9.91
CA THR A 159 6.64 1.81 10.18
C THR A 159 8.09 1.82 10.61
N LYS A 160 8.41 0.99 11.60
CA LYS A 160 9.80 0.78 11.99
C LYS A 160 10.56 0.21 10.80
N GLY A 161 11.63 0.87 10.41
CA GLY A 161 12.45 0.48 9.27
C GLY A 161 12.85 -0.99 9.32
N ARG A 162 12.70 -1.70 8.20
CA ARG A 162 12.93 -3.13 8.02
C ARG A 162 11.99 -4.06 8.80
N SER A 163 10.89 -3.55 9.37
CA SER A 163 9.81 -4.39 9.90
C SER A 163 9.11 -5.15 8.77
N GLU A 164 8.33 -6.18 9.09
CA GLU A 164 7.56 -6.90 8.05
C GLU A 164 6.52 -5.99 7.41
N GLU A 165 5.84 -5.15 8.19
CA GLU A 165 4.89 -4.16 7.67
C GLU A 165 5.58 -3.17 6.72
N TRP A 166 6.78 -2.67 7.07
CA TRP A 166 7.54 -1.79 6.19
C TRP A 166 7.88 -2.46 4.85
N LYS A 167 8.30 -3.73 4.90
CA LYS A 167 8.60 -4.50 3.67
C LYS A 167 7.37 -4.68 2.80
N GLU A 168 6.23 -5.03 3.39
CA GLU A 168 4.97 -5.17 2.68
C GLU A 168 4.54 -3.84 2.05
N ASN A 169 4.56 -2.76 2.80
CA ASN A 169 4.20 -1.43 2.32
C ASN A 169 5.09 -0.97 1.17
N VAL A 170 6.42 -1.16 1.29
CA VAL A 170 7.38 -0.80 0.22
C VAL A 170 7.18 -1.66 -1.02
N LEU A 171 6.93 -2.95 -0.88
CA LEU A 171 6.69 -3.85 -2.00
C LEU A 171 5.36 -3.55 -2.72
N CYS A 172 4.35 -3.10 -1.99
CA CYS A 172 3.07 -2.67 -2.54
C CYS A 172 3.09 -1.21 -3.03
N ASN A 173 4.16 -0.47 -2.73
CA ASN A 173 4.28 0.98 -2.93
C ASN A 173 3.15 1.76 -2.25
N GLN A 174 2.55 1.21 -1.20
CA GLN A 174 1.46 1.84 -0.46
C GLN A 174 1.35 1.29 0.96
N ALA A 175 1.16 2.18 1.93
CA ALA A 175 0.70 1.86 3.28
C ALA A 175 -0.83 2.05 3.32
N VAL A 176 -1.55 1.10 3.90
CA VAL A 176 -3.01 1.12 3.92
C VAL A 176 -3.52 1.19 5.35
N ARG A 177 -4.50 2.06 5.59
CA ARG A 177 -5.27 2.11 6.85
C ARG A 177 -6.76 2.06 6.55
N ARG A 178 -7.49 1.32 7.37
CA ARG A 178 -8.93 1.09 7.20
C ARG A 178 -9.69 1.45 8.45
N MET A 179 -10.87 2.00 8.25
CA MET A 179 -11.81 2.30 9.31
C MET A 179 -13.24 2.16 8.81
N ILE A 180 -14.17 1.83 9.72
CA ILE A 180 -15.59 1.77 9.41
C ILE A 180 -16.23 2.97 10.07
N LEU A 181 -16.96 3.77 9.28
CA LEU A 181 -17.62 4.98 9.75
C LEU A 181 -19.14 4.86 9.52
N PRO A 182 -19.97 5.26 10.48
CA PRO A 182 -21.41 5.29 10.32
C PRO A 182 -21.81 6.40 9.33
N VAL A 183 -22.82 6.14 8.51
CA VAL A 183 -23.40 7.10 7.55
C VAL A 183 -24.91 7.06 7.59
N ALA A 184 -25.56 8.18 7.27
CA ALA A 184 -26.98 8.19 6.97
C ALA A 184 -27.21 7.66 5.54
N ARG A 185 -28.16 6.73 5.40
CA ARG A 185 -28.48 6.12 4.10
C ARG A 185 -28.97 7.17 3.09
N LYS A 186 -28.49 7.07 1.85
CA LYS A 186 -28.90 7.95 0.74
C LYS A 186 -28.70 9.45 0.99
N ALA A 187 -27.87 9.82 1.97
CA ALA A 187 -27.54 11.19 2.28
C ALA A 187 -26.19 11.59 1.68
N SER A 188 -26.00 12.88 1.45
CA SER A 188 -24.71 13.43 1.09
C SER A 188 -23.85 13.58 2.35
N HIS A 189 -22.59 13.21 2.24
CA HIS A 189 -21.62 13.21 3.32
C HIS A 189 -20.36 13.94 2.89
N ARG A 190 -19.68 14.53 3.87
CA ARG A 190 -18.39 15.18 3.70
C ARG A 190 -17.33 14.49 4.52
N LEU A 191 -16.34 13.90 3.83
CA LEU A 191 -15.19 13.26 4.42
C LEU A 191 -13.99 14.20 4.31
N ILE A 192 -13.29 14.42 5.42
CA ILE A 192 -12.12 15.30 5.50
C ILE A 192 -10.94 14.47 5.98
N PHE A 193 -9.86 14.48 5.21
CA PHE A 193 -8.55 13.97 5.62
C PHE A 193 -7.71 15.12 6.14
N THR A 194 -7.16 14.99 7.35
CA THR A 194 -6.29 16.00 7.97
C THR A 194 -4.94 15.38 8.30
N ALA A 195 -3.84 15.93 7.78
CA ALA A 195 -2.49 15.53 8.17
C ALA A 195 -2.13 16.14 9.54
N LEU A 196 -1.65 15.32 10.46
CA LEU A 196 -1.25 15.77 11.80
C LEU A 196 0.25 16.02 11.92
N ASP A 197 1.05 15.43 11.02
CA ASP A 197 2.50 15.53 11.03
C ASP A 197 3.02 15.96 9.63
N GLU A 198 4.21 16.57 9.57
CA GLU A 198 4.88 16.82 8.31
C GLU A 198 5.37 15.51 7.67
N GLY A 199 5.30 15.44 6.34
CA GLY A 199 5.69 14.26 5.59
C GLY A 199 4.56 13.27 5.35
N VAL A 200 3.33 13.55 5.76
CA VAL A 200 2.15 12.75 5.40
C VAL A 200 1.89 12.89 3.91
N VAL A 201 1.89 11.77 3.18
CA VAL A 201 1.67 11.74 1.74
C VAL A 201 0.47 10.85 1.42
N LEU A 202 -0.63 11.48 1.03
CA LEU A 202 -1.85 10.79 0.62
C LEU A 202 -1.75 10.39 -0.85
N ASP A 203 -2.03 9.12 -1.14
CA ASP A 203 -2.16 8.58 -2.49
C ASP A 203 -3.63 8.55 -2.89
N GLN A 204 -4.42 7.67 -2.29
CA GLN A 204 -5.82 7.47 -2.65
C GLN A 204 -6.71 7.26 -1.43
N ILE A 205 -7.99 7.59 -1.59
CA ILE A 205 -9.05 7.18 -0.65
C ILE A 205 -10.09 6.36 -1.41
N TYR A 206 -10.48 5.24 -0.81
CA TYR A 206 -11.51 4.36 -1.33
C TYR A 206 -12.65 4.21 -0.34
N LEU A 207 -13.88 4.16 -0.83
CA LEU A 207 -15.04 3.78 -0.03
C LEU A 207 -15.60 2.45 -0.52
N TYR A 208 -15.81 1.54 0.42
CA TYR A 208 -16.40 0.23 0.18
C TYR A 208 -17.65 0.03 1.03
N THR A 209 -18.51 -0.87 0.57
CA THR A 209 -19.51 -1.47 1.45
C THR A 209 -18.78 -2.30 2.51
N PRO A 210 -19.04 -2.09 3.80
CA PRO A 210 -18.41 -2.86 4.86
C PRO A 210 -18.64 -4.36 4.70
N ARG A 211 -17.66 -5.16 5.07
CA ARG A 211 -17.83 -6.62 5.11
C ARG A 211 -18.74 -6.98 6.27
N ILE A 212 -19.81 -7.68 5.98
CA ILE A 212 -20.59 -8.34 7.02
C ILE A 212 -19.68 -9.46 7.57
N LYS A 213 -19.35 -9.36 8.86
CA LYS A 213 -18.59 -10.41 9.55
C LYS A 213 -19.47 -11.63 9.79
#